data_6b008b4327cc7db1d9c436463f1cfb32
#
_entry.id   6b008b4327cc7db1d9c436463f1cfb32
#
_cell.length_a   1.000
_cell.length_b   1.000
_cell.length_c   1.000
_cell.angle_alpha   90.00
_cell.angle_beta   90.00
_cell.angle_gamma   90.00
#
_symmetry.space_group_name_H-M   'P 1'
#
loop_
_entity.id
_entity.type
_entity.pdbx_description
1 polymer ?
#
loop_
_entity_poly.entity_id
_entity_poly.type
_entity_poly.pdbx_seq_one_letter_code
_entity_poly.pdbx_strand_id
1 'polypeptide(L)'
;MDINRRDFIKLVGLGSAVFVLGTEFSSEAAEKEFYFVQLSDTHWGFNDAKFNPDSTGTLKKAIAAVNKLEIQPDFVVITGDITHTNDDPKERRKWLGEARDIINGLKVKDVKILPGEHDAALDNGEAYKEYFGKTYFTFDHKGVHFIVIDNVSDPTSSIGDAQFQWLSDELGKLEKDARIVVFMHRPLFDLYPDWDWWTRNGTKAMDLLMPYKNVTVFYGHIHQENHHNTGHIAHHSAKSLIYQLPAPGSLPQRVRLPWNPAKPYEGLGFRSVQAKIKKAEYLIREFPVMKG
;
A
#
# COMPACT_ATOMS: atom_id res chain seq x y z
N MET A 1 -26.78 1.26 -19.66
CA MET A 1 -26.41 2.68 -19.37
C MET A 1 -24.90 2.63 -19.13
N ASP A 2 -24.11 3.05 -20.10
CA ASP A 2 -22.66 3.07 -19.96
C ASP A 2 -22.28 4.19 -19.01
N ILE A 3 -21.88 3.81 -17.80
CA ILE A 3 -21.38 4.74 -16.79
C ILE A 3 -19.94 5.07 -17.18
N ASN A 4 -19.67 6.31 -17.55
CA ASN A 4 -18.30 6.74 -17.85
C ASN A 4 -17.47 6.86 -16.56
N ARG A 5 -16.14 6.91 -16.69
CA ARG A 5 -15.19 6.97 -15.56
C ARG A 5 -15.49 8.13 -14.58
N ARG A 6 -15.96 9.26 -15.09
CA ARG A 6 -16.31 10.44 -14.30
C ARG A 6 -17.52 10.20 -13.41
N ASP A 7 -18.53 9.50 -13.92
CA ASP A 7 -19.78 9.23 -13.19
C ASP A 7 -19.57 8.15 -12.15
N PHE A 8 -18.72 7.15 -12.43
CA PHE A 8 -18.31 6.13 -11.46
C PHE A 8 -17.53 6.74 -10.29
N ILE A 9 -16.57 7.62 -10.55
CA ILE A 9 -15.80 8.33 -9.53
C ILE A 9 -16.73 9.14 -8.63
N LYS A 10 -17.79 9.73 -9.16
CA LYS A 10 -18.83 10.42 -8.40
C LYS A 10 -19.71 9.46 -7.60
N LEU A 11 -20.10 8.32 -8.17
CA LEU A 11 -20.92 7.31 -7.50
C LEU A 11 -20.19 6.61 -6.34
N VAL A 12 -18.89 6.35 -6.50
CA VAL A 12 -18.04 5.76 -5.44
C VAL A 12 -17.84 6.72 -4.26
N GLY A 13 -17.99 8.04 -4.50
CA GLY A 13 -17.94 9.08 -3.46
C GLY A 13 -19.26 9.34 -2.71
N LEU A 14 -20.38 8.77 -3.15
CA LEU A 14 -21.73 9.05 -2.61
C LEU A 14 -22.35 7.81 -1.96
N GLY A 15 -21.88 7.47 -0.79
CA GLY A 15 -22.70 6.73 0.18
C GLY A 15 -23.67 7.70 0.86
N SER A 16 -24.92 7.76 0.32
CA SER A 16 -26.10 8.50 0.79
C SER A 16 -26.39 9.86 0.11
N ALA A 17 -27.59 9.86 -0.51
CA ALA A 17 -28.39 10.99 -1.00
C ALA A 17 -27.88 11.80 -2.23
N VAL A 18 -28.61 11.56 -3.30
CA VAL A 18 -28.59 12.34 -4.56
C VAL A 18 -29.18 13.73 -4.33
N PHE A 19 -28.40 14.78 -4.65
CA PHE A 19 -28.92 16.00 -5.22
C PHE A 19 -28.01 16.47 -6.36
N VAL A 20 -28.56 16.42 -7.58
CA VAL A 20 -27.96 16.99 -8.77
C VAL A 20 -28.19 18.49 -8.73
N LEU A 21 -27.16 19.27 -8.45
CA LEU A 21 -27.09 20.67 -8.85
C LEU A 21 -25.94 20.78 -9.86
N GLY A 22 -26.29 21.14 -11.09
CA GLY A 22 -25.36 21.33 -12.17
C GLY A 22 -24.33 22.43 -11.84
N THR A 23 -23.12 22.03 -11.61
CA THR A 23 -21.94 22.88 -11.72
C THR A 23 -21.13 22.37 -12.89
N GLU A 24 -20.93 23.21 -13.88
CA GLU A 24 -19.99 22.94 -14.97
C GLU A 24 -18.61 22.78 -14.37
N PHE A 25 -18.13 21.53 -14.31
CA PHE A 25 -16.74 21.25 -13.97
C PHE A 25 -15.89 21.57 -15.19
N SER A 26 -14.91 22.45 -15.05
CA SER A 26 -13.94 22.72 -16.10
C SER A 26 -13.23 21.43 -16.51
N SER A 27 -12.89 21.27 -17.79
CA SER A 27 -12.17 20.11 -18.33
C SER A 27 -10.87 19.84 -17.56
N GLU A 28 -10.18 20.88 -17.11
CA GLU A 28 -8.96 20.85 -16.32
C GLU A 28 -9.13 20.17 -14.94
N ALA A 29 -10.32 20.29 -14.33
CA ALA A 29 -10.62 19.62 -13.07
C ALA A 29 -10.82 18.11 -13.25
N ALA A 30 -11.40 17.67 -14.36
CA ALA A 30 -11.62 16.26 -14.67
C ALA A 30 -10.31 15.51 -15.01
N GLU A 31 -9.31 16.23 -15.54
CA GLU A 31 -8.00 15.65 -15.87
C GLU A 31 -7.15 15.31 -14.63
N LYS A 32 -7.43 15.92 -13.49
CA LYS A 32 -6.68 15.74 -12.24
C LYS A 32 -7.27 14.69 -11.30
N GLU A 33 -8.45 14.15 -11.59
CA GLU A 33 -9.04 13.06 -10.81
C GLU A 33 -8.43 11.73 -11.20
N PHE A 34 -8.04 10.94 -10.21
CA PHE A 34 -7.56 9.58 -10.41
C PHE A 34 -7.86 8.73 -9.18
N TYR A 35 -7.79 7.42 -9.35
CA TYR A 35 -7.75 6.51 -8.21
C TYR A 35 -6.76 5.37 -8.48
N PHE A 36 -6.17 4.89 -7.41
CA PHE A 36 -5.34 3.71 -7.42
C PHE A 36 -5.88 2.65 -6.46
N VAL A 37 -5.43 1.42 -6.64
CA VAL A 37 -5.69 0.32 -5.71
C VAL A 37 -4.42 0.03 -4.94
N GLN A 38 -4.55 -0.12 -3.62
CA GLN A 38 -3.47 -0.60 -2.74
C GLN A 38 -3.76 -2.03 -2.31
N LEU A 39 -2.82 -2.92 -2.61
CA LEU A 39 -2.69 -4.27 -2.07
C LEU A 39 -1.51 -4.28 -1.10
N SER A 40 -1.53 -5.17 -0.09
CA SER A 40 -0.43 -5.26 0.88
C SER A 40 -0.34 -6.66 1.50
N ASP A 41 0.86 -7.03 1.92
CA ASP A 41 1.09 -8.18 2.79
C ASP A 41 0.49 -9.47 2.21
N THR A 42 0.91 -9.82 1.01
CA THR A 42 0.37 -10.99 0.28
C THR A 42 1.02 -12.29 0.73
N HIS A 43 2.25 -12.24 1.22
CA HIS A 43 3.04 -13.33 1.78
C HIS A 43 2.96 -14.62 0.95
N TRP A 44 3.15 -14.55 -0.36
CA TRP A 44 3.21 -15.72 -1.21
C TRP A 44 4.27 -16.72 -0.70
N GLY A 45 3.89 -17.98 -0.58
CA GLY A 45 4.72 -19.02 0.05
C GLY A 45 4.34 -19.32 1.51
N PHE A 46 3.53 -18.47 2.16
CA PHE A 46 2.95 -18.80 3.47
C PHE A 46 2.03 -20.01 3.36
N ASN A 47 2.21 -20.99 4.25
CA ASN A 47 1.42 -22.22 4.25
C ASN A 47 1.17 -22.72 5.69
N ASP A 48 0.20 -22.08 6.37
CA ASP A 48 -0.28 -22.55 7.66
C ASP A 48 -1.82 -22.39 7.71
N ALA A 49 -2.50 -23.52 7.56
CA ALA A 49 -3.97 -23.57 7.51
C ALA A 49 -4.66 -23.10 8.81
N LYS A 50 -3.95 -23.06 9.93
CA LYS A 50 -4.45 -22.50 11.19
C LYS A 50 -4.80 -21.01 11.06
N PHE A 51 -4.05 -20.28 10.24
CA PHE A 51 -4.19 -18.84 10.07
C PHE A 51 -4.82 -18.47 8.74
N ASN A 52 -4.57 -19.25 7.69
CA ASN A 52 -5.24 -19.09 6.39
C ASN A 52 -5.19 -20.41 5.57
N PRO A 53 -6.28 -21.19 5.54
CA PRO A 53 -6.34 -22.41 4.73
C PRO A 53 -6.36 -22.14 3.21
N ASP A 54 -6.58 -20.88 2.78
CA ASP A 54 -6.58 -20.44 1.39
C ASP A 54 -5.40 -19.52 1.07
N SER A 55 -4.26 -19.71 1.71
CA SER A 55 -3.08 -18.83 1.60
C SER A 55 -2.60 -18.64 0.14
N THR A 56 -2.74 -19.64 -0.71
CA THR A 56 -2.42 -19.55 -2.15
C THR A 56 -3.53 -18.94 -3.00
N GLY A 57 -4.73 -18.76 -2.45
CA GLY A 57 -5.91 -18.25 -3.16
C GLY A 57 -6.18 -16.77 -2.94
N THR A 58 -5.82 -16.20 -1.79
CA THR A 58 -6.22 -14.84 -1.42
C THR A 58 -5.64 -13.77 -2.35
N LEU A 59 -4.37 -13.83 -2.72
CA LEU A 59 -3.77 -12.92 -3.71
C LEU A 59 -4.48 -13.04 -5.07
N LYS A 60 -4.72 -14.27 -5.53
CA LYS A 60 -5.41 -14.52 -6.82
C LYS A 60 -6.83 -13.96 -6.80
N LYS A 61 -7.55 -14.10 -5.68
CA LYS A 61 -8.89 -13.53 -5.49
C LYS A 61 -8.88 -12.01 -5.51
N ALA A 62 -7.89 -11.37 -4.86
CA ALA A 62 -7.73 -9.93 -4.87
C ALA A 62 -7.48 -9.40 -6.29
N ILE A 63 -6.57 -10.03 -7.04
CA ILE A 63 -6.31 -9.69 -8.45
C ILE A 63 -7.55 -9.87 -9.30
N ALA A 64 -8.29 -10.98 -9.14
CA ALA A 64 -9.54 -11.21 -9.87
C ALA A 64 -10.60 -10.13 -9.53
N ALA A 65 -10.68 -9.70 -8.27
CA ALA A 65 -11.58 -8.64 -7.84
C ALA A 65 -11.21 -7.29 -8.44
N VAL A 66 -9.92 -6.92 -8.42
CA VAL A 66 -9.43 -5.70 -9.09
C VAL A 66 -9.73 -5.73 -10.57
N ASN A 67 -9.50 -6.87 -11.24
CA ASN A 67 -9.79 -7.04 -12.66
C ASN A 67 -11.29 -6.97 -13.03
N LYS A 68 -12.18 -7.20 -12.05
CA LYS A 68 -13.64 -7.09 -12.21
C LYS A 68 -14.18 -5.68 -11.93
N LEU A 69 -13.36 -4.75 -11.45
CA LEU A 69 -13.79 -3.37 -11.26
C LEU A 69 -14.29 -2.80 -12.58
N GLU A 70 -15.46 -2.19 -12.57
CA GLU A 70 -16.12 -1.64 -13.75
C GLU A 70 -15.25 -0.59 -14.44
N ILE A 71 -14.62 0.25 -13.64
CA ILE A 71 -13.59 1.17 -14.11
C ILE A 71 -12.26 0.73 -13.51
N GLN A 72 -11.26 0.52 -14.36
CA GLN A 72 -9.94 0.09 -13.91
C GLN A 72 -9.20 1.26 -13.24
N PRO A 73 -8.42 1.02 -12.16
CA PRO A 73 -7.60 2.04 -11.53
C PRO A 73 -6.53 2.59 -12.49
N ASP A 74 -6.07 3.80 -12.24
CA ASP A 74 -4.96 4.40 -12.99
C ASP A 74 -3.68 3.56 -12.82
N PHE A 75 -3.44 3.10 -11.60
CA PHE A 75 -2.35 2.17 -11.27
C PHE A 75 -2.72 1.33 -10.04
N VAL A 76 -1.93 0.29 -9.79
CA VAL A 76 -1.98 -0.52 -8.57
C VAL A 76 -0.68 -0.33 -7.83
N VAL A 77 -0.72 -0.20 -6.49
CA VAL A 77 0.46 -0.25 -5.64
C VAL A 77 0.40 -1.46 -4.73
N ILE A 78 1.53 -2.15 -4.55
CA ILE A 78 1.69 -3.25 -3.60
C ILE A 78 2.70 -2.81 -2.56
N THR A 79 2.24 -2.63 -1.32
CA THR A 79 3.02 -2.03 -0.22
C THR A 79 3.78 -3.07 0.61
N GLY A 80 4.49 -3.97 -0.07
CA GLY A 80 5.47 -4.90 0.52
C GLY A 80 4.89 -6.20 1.05
N ASP A 81 5.79 -7.02 1.57
CA ASP A 81 5.56 -8.40 2.02
C ASP A 81 4.82 -9.21 0.96
N ILE A 82 5.39 -9.18 -0.25
CA ILE A 82 4.87 -9.88 -1.43
C ILE A 82 5.01 -11.38 -1.21
N THR A 83 6.16 -11.80 -0.69
CA THR A 83 6.48 -13.19 -0.35
C THR A 83 6.63 -13.37 1.15
N HIS A 84 6.54 -14.59 1.63
CA HIS A 84 6.89 -14.94 3.00
C HIS A 84 8.40 -15.15 3.12
N THR A 85 8.96 -14.98 4.33
CA THR A 85 10.40 -15.22 4.56
C THR A 85 10.77 -16.66 4.25
N ASN A 86 11.85 -16.83 3.52
CA ASN A 86 12.48 -18.14 3.31
C ASN A 86 14.00 -17.99 3.33
N ASP A 87 14.66 -18.76 4.20
CA ASP A 87 16.12 -18.73 4.35
C ASP A 87 16.85 -19.38 3.16
N ASP A 88 16.19 -20.28 2.41
CA ASP A 88 16.75 -20.82 1.16
C ASP A 88 16.69 -19.77 0.04
N PRO A 89 17.83 -19.28 -0.46
CA PRO A 89 17.87 -18.26 -1.49
C PRO A 89 17.23 -18.69 -2.82
N LYS A 90 17.16 -20.00 -3.10
CA LYS A 90 16.53 -20.53 -4.33
C LYS A 90 15.02 -20.51 -4.21
N GLU A 91 14.49 -20.99 -3.08
CA GLU A 91 13.04 -20.95 -2.83
C GLU A 91 12.54 -19.52 -2.71
N ARG A 92 13.30 -18.61 -2.06
CA ARG A 92 12.95 -17.17 -2.01
C ARG A 92 12.80 -16.58 -3.42
N ARG A 93 13.77 -16.81 -4.32
CA ARG A 93 13.69 -16.35 -5.70
C ARG A 93 12.53 -16.97 -6.47
N LYS A 94 12.27 -18.25 -6.27
CA LYS A 94 11.12 -18.94 -6.86
C LYS A 94 9.82 -18.30 -6.44
N TRP A 95 9.63 -18.00 -5.15
CA TRP A 95 8.41 -17.35 -4.66
C TRP A 95 8.25 -15.94 -5.20
N LEU A 96 9.33 -15.15 -5.29
CA LEU A 96 9.30 -13.82 -5.92
C LEU A 96 8.86 -13.91 -7.39
N GLY A 97 9.39 -14.90 -8.13
CA GLY A 97 8.98 -15.17 -9.52
C GLY A 97 7.52 -15.57 -9.65
N GLU A 98 7.05 -16.52 -8.84
CA GLU A 98 5.66 -16.96 -8.82
C GLU A 98 4.70 -15.82 -8.45
N ALA A 99 5.01 -15.02 -7.42
CA ALA A 99 4.21 -13.87 -7.03
C ALA A 99 4.14 -12.83 -8.15
N ARG A 100 5.29 -12.52 -8.80
CA ARG A 100 5.33 -11.62 -9.96
C ARG A 100 4.42 -12.12 -11.09
N ASP A 101 4.47 -13.41 -11.40
CA ASP A 101 3.66 -13.97 -12.47
C ASP A 101 2.16 -13.89 -12.17
N ILE A 102 1.77 -14.06 -10.90
CA ILE A 102 0.38 -13.85 -10.46
C ILE A 102 -0.01 -12.38 -10.56
N ILE A 103 0.85 -11.45 -10.11
CA ILE A 103 0.63 -10.00 -10.17
C ILE A 103 0.49 -9.53 -11.64
N ASN A 104 1.26 -10.12 -12.57
CA ASN A 104 1.15 -9.85 -14.01
C ASN A 104 -0.23 -10.21 -14.59
N GLY A 105 -1.05 -10.98 -13.87
CA GLY A 105 -2.46 -11.24 -14.18
C GLY A 105 -3.37 -10.02 -14.01
N LEU A 106 -2.91 -8.89 -13.44
CA LEU A 106 -3.66 -7.65 -13.42
C LEU A 106 -3.88 -7.12 -14.85
N LYS A 107 -5.10 -6.63 -15.13
CA LYS A 107 -5.42 -5.92 -16.37
C LYS A 107 -4.69 -4.60 -16.45
N VAL A 108 -4.63 -3.87 -15.33
CA VAL A 108 -3.85 -2.64 -15.18
C VAL A 108 -2.38 -3.00 -15.26
N LYS A 109 -1.64 -2.38 -16.17
CA LYS A 109 -0.21 -2.66 -16.40
C LYS A 109 0.72 -1.73 -15.63
N ASP A 110 0.22 -0.61 -15.17
CA ASP A 110 0.98 0.29 -14.30
C ASP A 110 0.87 -0.22 -12.84
N VAL A 111 1.83 -1.04 -12.43
CA VAL A 111 1.91 -1.61 -11.08
C VAL A 111 3.18 -1.13 -10.42
N LYS A 112 3.03 -0.45 -9.30
CA LYS A 112 4.13 0.01 -8.44
C LYS A 112 4.29 -0.99 -7.31
N ILE A 113 5.48 -1.52 -7.13
CA ILE A 113 5.75 -2.54 -6.12
C ILE A 113 6.91 -2.05 -5.28
N LEU A 114 6.81 -2.20 -3.98
CA LEU A 114 7.88 -1.93 -3.02
C LEU A 114 8.08 -3.15 -2.12
N PRO A 115 9.29 -3.35 -1.57
CA PRO A 115 9.55 -4.51 -0.72
C PRO A 115 8.95 -4.37 0.68
N GLY A 116 8.61 -5.51 1.31
CA GLY A 116 8.51 -5.66 2.75
C GLY A 116 9.73 -6.38 3.32
N GLU A 117 9.82 -6.49 4.65
CA GLU A 117 10.96 -7.15 5.30
C GLU A 117 11.08 -8.62 4.94
N HIS A 118 9.97 -9.29 4.67
CA HIS A 118 9.96 -10.69 4.24
C HIS A 118 10.55 -10.86 2.84
N ASP A 119 10.51 -9.82 2.00
CA ASP A 119 11.06 -9.84 0.64
C ASP A 119 12.55 -9.48 0.60
N ALA A 120 13.01 -8.61 1.52
CA ALA A 120 14.25 -7.88 1.31
C ALA A 120 15.26 -7.92 2.47
N ALA A 121 14.84 -8.17 3.73
CA ALA A 121 15.73 -8.02 4.89
C ALA A 121 16.87 -9.05 4.95
N LEU A 122 16.70 -10.23 4.34
CA LEU A 122 17.71 -11.30 4.41
C LEU A 122 18.93 -11.09 3.52
N ASP A 123 18.82 -10.24 2.48
CA ASP A 123 19.89 -10.03 1.50
C ASP A 123 19.97 -8.57 1.01
N ASN A 124 19.51 -7.62 1.82
CA ASN A 124 19.48 -6.20 1.48
C ASN A 124 18.72 -5.91 0.16
N GLY A 125 17.69 -6.71 -0.11
CA GLY A 125 16.82 -6.59 -1.27
C GLY A 125 17.44 -7.07 -2.59
N GLU A 126 18.52 -7.86 -2.57
CA GLU A 126 19.16 -8.33 -3.81
C GLU A 126 18.20 -9.21 -4.62
N ALA A 127 17.60 -10.25 -4.02
CA ALA A 127 16.63 -11.08 -4.70
C ALA A 127 15.41 -10.30 -5.16
N TYR A 128 14.89 -9.39 -4.33
CA TYR A 128 13.78 -8.52 -4.74
C TYR A 128 14.10 -7.71 -6.01
N LYS A 129 15.28 -7.10 -6.07
CA LYS A 129 15.71 -6.27 -7.22
C LYS A 129 15.78 -7.05 -8.53
N GLU A 130 16.08 -8.35 -8.48
CA GLU A 130 16.11 -9.22 -9.67
C GLU A 130 14.72 -9.35 -10.34
N TYR A 131 13.63 -9.27 -9.56
CA TYR A 131 12.26 -9.49 -10.03
C TYR A 131 11.45 -8.20 -10.19
N PHE A 132 11.67 -7.21 -9.33
CA PHE A 132 10.85 -6.00 -9.25
C PHE A 132 11.63 -4.70 -9.46
N GLY A 133 12.96 -4.76 -9.51
CA GLY A 133 13.79 -3.59 -9.77
C GLY A 133 14.07 -2.76 -8.52
N LYS A 134 14.03 -1.44 -8.64
CA LYS A 134 14.42 -0.51 -7.57
C LYS A 134 13.54 -0.68 -6.33
N THR A 135 14.15 -0.61 -5.14
CA THR A 135 13.45 -0.67 -3.86
C THR A 135 12.91 0.70 -3.41
N TYR A 136 13.48 1.80 -3.91
CA TYR A 136 12.99 3.17 -3.72
C TYR A 136 13.09 3.97 -5.03
N PHE A 137 12.09 4.80 -5.30
CA PHE A 137 11.96 5.57 -6.54
C PHE A 137 10.86 6.63 -6.42
N THR A 138 10.76 7.51 -7.42
CA THR A 138 9.64 8.45 -7.56
C THR A 138 8.92 8.24 -8.89
N PHE A 139 7.69 8.72 -8.95
CA PHE A 139 6.92 8.88 -10.18
C PHE A 139 5.86 9.98 -10.00
N ASP A 140 5.44 10.57 -11.11
CA ASP A 140 4.40 11.59 -11.11
C ASP A 140 3.14 11.06 -11.77
N HIS A 141 1.98 11.41 -11.21
CA HIS A 141 0.70 11.10 -11.82
C HIS A 141 -0.32 12.21 -11.53
N LYS A 142 -0.83 12.83 -12.58
CA LYS A 142 -1.89 13.87 -12.54
C LYS A 142 -1.65 14.97 -11.49
N GLY A 143 -0.43 15.47 -11.44
CA GLY A 143 -0.03 16.59 -10.55
C GLY A 143 0.17 16.19 -9.09
N VAL A 144 0.35 14.91 -8.82
CA VAL A 144 0.79 14.38 -7.52
C VAL A 144 2.16 13.75 -7.71
N HIS A 145 3.10 14.09 -6.85
CA HIS A 145 4.41 13.49 -6.77
C HIS A 145 4.39 12.30 -5.80
N PHE A 146 4.72 11.12 -6.31
CA PHE A 146 4.74 9.89 -5.53
C PHE A 146 6.18 9.51 -5.20
N ILE A 147 6.43 9.22 -3.93
CA ILE A 147 7.73 8.81 -3.41
C ILE A 147 7.57 7.41 -2.81
N VAL A 148 8.35 6.46 -3.28
CA VAL A 148 8.47 5.13 -2.68
C VAL A 148 9.73 5.08 -1.85
N ILE A 149 9.61 4.72 -0.57
CA ILE A 149 10.71 4.62 0.39
C ILE A 149 10.92 3.15 0.76
N ASP A 150 12.17 2.71 0.71
CA ASP A 150 12.61 1.43 1.26
C ASP A 150 13.02 1.60 2.73
N ASN A 151 12.24 1.06 3.63
CA ASN A 151 12.53 1.06 5.07
C ASN A 151 12.62 -0.35 5.66
N VAL A 152 12.97 -1.34 4.81
CA VAL A 152 12.97 -2.76 5.17
C VAL A 152 14.18 -3.54 4.67
N SER A 153 14.87 -3.13 3.62
CA SER A 153 16.04 -3.85 3.09
C SER A 153 17.20 -3.85 4.09
N ASP A 154 17.33 -2.79 4.90
CA ASP A 154 18.22 -2.81 6.06
C ASP A 154 17.56 -3.65 7.18
N PRO A 155 18.20 -4.74 7.65
CA PRO A 155 17.61 -5.62 8.67
C PRO A 155 17.40 -4.95 10.03
N THR A 156 17.94 -3.75 10.25
CA THR A 156 17.65 -2.95 11.44
C THR A 156 16.36 -2.13 11.35
N SER A 157 15.57 -2.30 10.29
CA SER A 157 14.35 -1.53 10.02
C SER A 157 14.61 -0.02 9.90
N SER A 158 15.74 0.33 9.27
CA SER A 158 16.17 1.71 9.09
C SER A 158 16.20 2.11 7.61
N ILE A 159 16.05 3.40 7.35
CA ILE A 159 16.31 4.01 6.06
C ILE A 159 17.80 4.35 6.00
N GLY A 160 18.50 3.94 4.94
CA GLY A 160 19.92 4.21 4.77
C GLY A 160 20.24 5.68 4.47
N ASP A 161 21.45 6.13 4.84
CA ASP A 161 21.86 7.54 4.65
C ASP A 161 21.85 7.97 3.18
N ALA A 162 22.24 7.09 2.27
CA ALA A 162 22.17 7.39 0.82
C ALA A 162 20.72 7.66 0.36
N GLN A 163 19.76 6.93 0.90
CA GLN A 163 18.34 7.15 0.62
C GLN A 163 17.81 8.42 1.27
N PHE A 164 18.29 8.79 2.46
CA PHE A 164 17.96 10.09 3.06
C PHE A 164 18.46 11.26 2.22
N GLN A 165 19.70 11.18 1.71
CA GLN A 165 20.22 12.22 0.81
C GLN A 165 19.37 12.30 -0.46
N TRP A 166 19.08 11.16 -1.09
CA TRP A 166 18.19 11.10 -2.25
C TRP A 166 16.81 11.69 -1.96
N LEU A 167 16.18 11.34 -0.81
CA LEU A 167 14.88 11.89 -0.42
C LEU A 167 14.94 13.41 -0.25
N SER A 168 15.99 13.92 0.38
CA SER A 168 16.20 15.36 0.55
C SER A 168 16.34 16.06 -0.80
N ASP A 169 17.11 15.48 -1.74
CA ASP A 169 17.32 16.02 -3.08
C ASP A 169 16.03 16.00 -3.91
N GLU A 170 15.22 14.93 -3.82
CA GLU A 170 13.90 14.84 -4.48
C GLU A 170 12.94 15.89 -3.93
N LEU A 171 12.80 15.98 -2.61
CA LEU A 171 11.94 16.95 -1.96
C LEU A 171 12.39 18.40 -2.26
N GLY A 172 13.69 18.64 -2.36
CA GLY A 172 14.26 19.95 -2.70
C GLY A 172 13.86 20.49 -4.08
N LYS A 173 13.37 19.63 -4.99
CA LYS A 173 12.87 20.02 -6.32
C LYS A 173 11.40 20.48 -6.29
N LEU A 174 10.70 20.27 -5.17
CA LEU A 174 9.26 20.49 -5.07
C LEU A 174 8.92 21.78 -4.34
N GLU A 175 7.86 22.44 -4.76
CA GLU A 175 7.27 23.54 -4.01
C GLU A 175 6.66 23.04 -2.68
N LYS A 176 6.62 23.91 -1.67
CA LYS A 176 6.12 23.52 -0.32
C LYS A 176 4.62 23.20 -0.27
N ASP A 177 3.88 23.55 -1.27
CA ASP A 177 2.46 23.22 -1.46
C ASP A 177 2.22 22.10 -2.48
N ALA A 178 3.28 21.49 -3.01
CA ALA A 178 3.18 20.31 -3.86
C ALA A 178 2.39 19.19 -3.15
N ARG A 179 1.60 18.45 -3.95
CA ARG A 179 0.90 17.27 -3.45
C ARG A 179 1.84 16.07 -3.50
N ILE A 180 2.12 15.49 -2.33
CA ILE A 180 3.07 14.40 -2.17
C ILE A 180 2.35 13.21 -1.56
N VAL A 181 2.52 12.04 -2.17
CA VAL A 181 2.13 10.75 -1.62
C VAL A 181 3.37 9.92 -1.39
N VAL A 182 3.52 9.38 -0.19
CA VAL A 182 4.64 8.51 0.17
C VAL A 182 4.12 7.08 0.36
N PHE A 183 4.75 6.13 -0.31
CA PHE A 183 4.51 4.70 -0.10
C PHE A 183 5.71 4.07 0.59
N MET A 184 5.45 3.24 1.57
CA MET A 184 6.45 2.43 2.27
C MET A 184 5.82 1.18 2.87
N HIS A 185 6.63 0.31 3.42
CA HIS A 185 6.08 -0.89 4.05
C HIS A 185 5.77 -0.68 5.53
N ARG A 186 6.74 -0.26 6.35
CA ARG A 186 6.59 -0.03 7.80
C ARG A 186 6.14 1.39 8.10
N PRO A 187 5.37 1.65 9.20
CA PRO A 187 5.02 3.00 9.60
C PRO A 187 6.28 3.85 9.89
N LEU A 188 6.25 5.15 9.55
CA LEU A 188 7.34 6.09 9.88
C LEU A 188 7.35 6.52 11.34
N PHE A 189 6.26 6.33 12.03
CA PHE A 189 6.07 6.71 13.44
C PHE A 189 6.06 5.48 14.34
N ASP A 190 6.28 5.69 15.62
CA ASP A 190 6.29 4.65 16.64
C ASP A 190 4.86 4.22 16.98
N LEU A 191 4.26 3.39 16.10
CA LEU A 191 2.90 2.88 16.34
C LEU A 191 2.88 1.92 17.52
N TYR A 192 3.77 0.92 17.52
CA TYR A 192 3.97 -0.02 18.61
C TYR A 192 5.35 -0.69 18.52
N PRO A 193 6.41 -0.05 19.04
CA PRO A 193 7.79 -0.52 18.88
C PRO A 193 8.04 -1.92 19.44
N ASP A 194 7.37 -2.31 20.51
CA ASP A 194 7.50 -3.67 21.11
C ASP A 194 7.07 -4.79 20.14
N TRP A 195 6.28 -4.46 19.14
CA TRP A 195 5.86 -5.38 18.08
C TRP A 195 6.57 -5.14 16.76
N ASP A 196 7.63 -4.30 16.74
CA ASP A 196 8.35 -3.94 15.54
C ASP A 196 7.51 -3.14 14.53
N TRP A 197 6.49 -2.42 15.02
CA TRP A 197 5.60 -1.59 14.22
C TRP A 197 6.07 -0.13 14.21
N TRP A 198 7.22 0.07 13.61
CA TRP A 198 7.88 1.35 13.48
C TRP A 198 9.01 1.31 12.43
N THR A 199 9.55 2.46 12.08
CA THR A 199 10.82 2.62 11.37
C THR A 199 11.81 3.27 12.33
N ARG A 200 12.93 2.61 12.64
CA ARG A 200 13.88 3.02 13.67
C ARG A 200 14.31 4.49 13.57
N ASN A 201 14.55 4.99 12.37
CA ASN A 201 14.90 6.39 12.08
C ASN A 201 13.81 7.11 11.27
N GLY A 202 12.57 6.70 11.42
CA GLY A 202 11.41 7.25 10.70
C GLY A 202 11.18 8.73 10.98
N THR A 203 11.51 9.20 12.20
CA THR A 203 11.45 10.62 12.57
C THR A 203 12.27 11.50 11.64
N LYS A 204 13.48 11.03 11.22
CA LYS A 204 14.33 11.78 10.28
C LYS A 204 13.65 11.96 8.91
N ALA A 205 12.91 10.93 8.43
CA ALA A 205 12.11 11.06 7.20
C ALA A 205 10.92 12.00 7.40
N MET A 206 10.25 11.92 8.57
CA MET A 206 9.17 12.83 8.91
C MET A 206 9.63 14.29 8.96
N ASP A 207 10.80 14.57 9.52
CA ASP A 207 11.38 15.93 9.57
C ASP A 207 11.63 16.51 8.18
N LEU A 208 12.03 15.65 7.19
CA LEU A 208 12.17 16.06 5.79
C LEU A 208 10.82 16.35 5.11
N LEU A 209 9.77 15.61 5.48
CA LEU A 209 8.43 15.76 4.91
C LEU A 209 7.62 16.89 5.54
N MET A 210 7.85 17.20 6.82
CA MET A 210 7.09 18.15 7.60
C MET A 210 6.99 19.55 6.99
N PRO A 211 8.02 20.11 6.28
CA PRO A 211 7.90 21.41 5.62
C PRO A 211 6.90 21.48 4.45
N TYR A 212 6.40 20.34 3.96
CA TYR A 212 5.47 20.25 2.82
C TYR A 212 4.04 20.15 3.31
N LYS A 213 3.15 21.01 2.81
CA LYS A 213 1.79 21.16 3.33
C LYS A 213 0.83 20.02 3.01
N ASN A 214 1.08 19.30 1.92
CA ASN A 214 0.13 18.35 1.35
C ASN A 214 0.77 16.97 1.20
N VAL A 215 1.09 16.33 2.32
CA VAL A 215 1.72 15.00 2.38
C VAL A 215 0.72 13.97 2.92
N THR A 216 0.65 12.83 2.27
CA THR A 216 -0.08 11.64 2.75
C THR A 216 0.79 10.41 2.61
N VAL A 217 0.78 9.55 3.61
CA VAL A 217 1.59 8.33 3.68
C VAL A 217 0.68 7.11 3.65
N PHE A 218 1.00 6.13 2.79
CA PHE A 218 0.35 4.82 2.75
C PHE A 218 1.37 3.72 3.05
N TYR A 219 0.99 2.77 3.90
CA TYR A 219 1.89 1.71 4.36
C TYR A 219 1.15 0.38 4.54
N GLY A 220 1.88 -0.70 4.84
CA GLY A 220 1.38 -2.05 5.09
C GLY A 220 1.81 -2.57 6.46
N HIS A 221 2.45 -3.75 6.51
CA HIS A 221 3.16 -4.33 7.64
C HIS A 221 2.31 -4.76 8.85
N ILE A 222 1.35 -3.96 9.26
CA ILE A 222 0.57 -4.20 10.48
C ILE A 222 -0.67 -5.06 10.25
N HIS A 223 -0.94 -5.47 9.00
CA HIS A 223 -2.04 -6.34 8.58
C HIS A 223 -3.44 -5.86 8.97
N GLN A 224 -3.60 -4.57 9.20
CA GLN A 224 -4.88 -3.99 9.58
C GLN A 224 -5.02 -2.55 9.08
N GLU A 225 -6.25 -2.11 8.95
CA GLU A 225 -6.56 -0.72 8.70
C GLU A 225 -6.22 0.12 9.92
N ASN A 226 -5.41 1.14 9.73
CA ASN A 226 -5.06 2.12 10.74
C ASN A 226 -4.95 3.50 10.11
N HIS A 227 -5.41 4.52 10.82
CA HIS A 227 -5.33 5.90 10.43
C HIS A 227 -4.69 6.71 11.56
N HIS A 228 -3.60 7.41 11.24
CA HIS A 228 -2.84 8.19 12.19
C HIS A 228 -2.44 9.53 11.58
N ASN A 229 -2.22 10.55 12.40
CA ASN A 229 -1.68 11.84 11.97
C ASN A 229 -0.43 12.19 12.76
N THR A 230 0.64 12.55 12.06
CA THR A 230 1.81 13.19 12.64
C THR A 230 1.82 14.66 12.18
N GLY A 231 1.39 15.56 13.07
CA GLY A 231 1.08 16.93 12.67
C GLY A 231 -0.04 16.96 11.60
N HIS A 232 0.25 17.53 10.44
CA HIS A 232 -0.68 17.59 9.32
C HIS A 232 -0.54 16.42 8.33
N ILE A 233 0.45 15.55 8.51
CA ILE A 233 0.70 14.40 7.63
C ILE A 233 -0.19 13.24 8.06
N ALA A 234 -1.08 12.82 7.16
CA ALA A 234 -1.95 11.66 7.38
C ALA A 234 -1.25 10.35 6.97
N HIS A 235 -1.39 9.32 7.79
CA HIS A 235 -0.85 7.98 7.56
C HIS A 235 -1.99 6.96 7.51
N HIS A 236 -1.95 6.07 6.51
CA HIS A 236 -2.99 5.07 6.29
C HIS A 236 -2.39 3.71 5.98
N SER A 237 -2.60 2.71 6.84
CA SER A 237 -2.21 1.32 6.55
C SER A 237 -3.33 0.54 5.87
N ALA A 238 -2.94 -0.40 5.01
CA ALA A 238 -3.84 -1.34 4.37
C ALA A 238 -4.01 -2.62 5.21
N LYS A 239 -5.15 -3.30 5.00
CA LYS A 239 -5.33 -4.69 5.43
C LYS A 239 -4.40 -5.61 4.66
N SER A 240 -4.06 -6.73 5.28
CA SER A 240 -3.30 -7.81 4.66
C SER A 240 -4.19 -8.65 3.73
N LEU A 241 -3.54 -9.34 2.79
CA LEU A 241 -4.18 -10.38 1.97
C LEU A 241 -3.93 -11.80 2.51
N ILE A 242 -3.22 -11.96 3.62
CA ILE A 242 -2.83 -13.30 4.10
C ILE A 242 -3.42 -13.70 5.44
N TYR A 243 -3.22 -12.94 6.48
CA TYR A 243 -3.75 -13.17 7.84
C TYR A 243 -3.86 -11.86 8.62
N GLN A 244 -4.67 -11.89 9.68
CA GLN A 244 -4.80 -10.76 10.58
C GLN A 244 -3.76 -10.79 11.69
N LEU A 245 -3.40 -9.60 12.18
CA LEU A 245 -2.68 -9.39 13.42
C LEU A 245 -3.61 -8.67 14.42
N PRO A 246 -3.40 -8.83 15.74
CA PRO A 246 -4.22 -8.18 16.75
C PRO A 246 -4.02 -6.66 16.77
N ALA A 247 -4.99 -5.93 17.34
CA ALA A 247 -4.82 -4.49 17.55
C ALA A 247 -3.59 -4.20 18.45
N PRO A 248 -2.90 -3.07 18.25
CA PRO A 248 -1.71 -2.72 19.03
C PRO A 248 -1.95 -2.84 20.53
N GLY A 249 -1.10 -3.60 21.24
CA GLY A 249 -1.18 -3.78 22.68
C GLY A 249 -2.38 -4.58 23.21
N SER A 250 -3.25 -5.11 22.34
CA SER A 250 -4.42 -5.91 22.78
C SER A 250 -4.05 -7.31 23.31
N LEU A 251 -2.85 -7.78 22.97
CA LEU A 251 -2.26 -9.03 23.45
C LEU A 251 -0.84 -8.77 23.95
N PRO A 252 -0.28 -9.64 24.83
CA PRO A 252 1.10 -9.50 25.30
C PRO A 252 2.16 -9.59 24.19
N GLN A 253 1.82 -10.27 23.08
CA GLN A 253 2.75 -10.50 21.96
C GLN A 253 2.02 -10.36 20.62
N ARG A 254 2.77 -9.98 19.58
CA ARG A 254 2.33 -10.01 18.19
C ARG A 254 2.18 -11.45 17.71
N VAL A 255 0.96 -11.96 17.67
CA VAL A 255 0.63 -13.31 17.18
C VAL A 255 -0.33 -13.24 16.01
N ARG A 256 -0.24 -14.18 15.09
CA ARG A 256 -1.21 -14.31 14.02
C ARG A 256 -2.57 -14.72 14.61
N LEU A 257 -3.65 -14.07 14.18
CA LEU A 257 -5.00 -14.46 14.61
C LEU A 257 -5.43 -15.72 13.85
N PRO A 258 -6.05 -16.69 14.53
CA PRO A 258 -6.47 -17.93 13.90
C PRO A 258 -7.59 -17.68 12.89
N TRP A 259 -7.62 -18.51 11.84
CA TRP A 259 -8.69 -18.52 10.85
C TRP A 259 -10.05 -18.79 11.50
N ASN A 260 -11.05 -18.01 11.13
CA ASN A 260 -12.42 -18.19 11.57
C ASN A 260 -13.28 -18.78 10.43
N PRO A 261 -13.67 -20.08 10.47
CA PRO A 261 -14.45 -20.69 9.41
C PRO A 261 -15.87 -20.10 9.28
N ALA A 262 -16.41 -19.50 10.34
CA ALA A 262 -17.72 -18.82 10.29
C ALA A 262 -17.66 -17.47 9.57
N LYS A 263 -16.48 -16.85 9.52
CA LYS A 263 -16.22 -15.57 8.88
C LYS A 263 -14.91 -15.66 8.08
N PRO A 264 -14.86 -16.49 7.04
CA PRO A 264 -13.68 -16.63 6.22
C PRO A 264 -13.32 -15.27 5.60
N TYR A 265 -12.04 -14.97 5.55
CA TYR A 265 -11.47 -13.71 5.04
C TYR A 265 -11.84 -12.44 5.84
N GLU A 266 -12.49 -12.54 7.04
CA GLU A 266 -12.66 -11.38 7.91
C GLU A 266 -11.33 -10.70 8.16
N GLY A 267 -11.28 -9.35 8.02
CA GLY A 267 -10.07 -8.55 8.17
C GLY A 267 -9.06 -8.63 7.02
N LEU A 268 -9.27 -9.49 6.03
CA LEU A 268 -8.46 -9.52 4.81
C LEU A 268 -9.09 -8.64 3.73
N GLY A 269 -8.26 -7.88 3.02
CA GLY A 269 -8.80 -6.98 2.01
C GLY A 269 -7.75 -6.15 1.28
N PHE A 270 -8.26 -5.33 0.38
CA PHE A 270 -7.51 -4.31 -0.34
C PHE A 270 -8.34 -3.03 -0.40
N ARG A 271 -7.77 -1.94 -0.86
CA ARG A 271 -8.49 -0.66 -0.92
C ARG A 271 -8.35 0.04 -2.26
N SER A 272 -9.34 0.88 -2.59
CA SER A 272 -9.19 1.95 -3.56
C SER A 272 -8.94 3.27 -2.83
N VAL A 273 -8.10 4.09 -3.43
CA VAL A 273 -7.75 5.42 -2.93
C VAL A 273 -7.99 6.41 -4.05
N GLN A 274 -8.99 7.26 -3.87
CA GLN A 274 -9.36 8.28 -4.86
C GLN A 274 -8.82 9.63 -4.44
N ALA A 275 -8.08 10.29 -5.33
CA ALA A 275 -7.61 11.65 -5.13
C ALA A 275 -8.75 12.65 -5.33
N LYS A 276 -8.96 13.57 -4.37
CA LYS A 276 -9.88 14.71 -4.49
C LYS A 276 -9.14 15.90 -5.10
N ILE A 277 -9.77 16.59 -6.04
CA ILE A 277 -9.14 17.62 -6.90
C ILE A 277 -8.58 18.83 -6.12
N LYS A 278 -9.25 19.25 -5.07
CA LYS A 278 -8.98 20.56 -4.42
C LYS A 278 -8.31 20.48 -3.05
N LYS A 279 -8.02 19.26 -2.55
CA LYS A 279 -7.45 19.04 -1.23
C LYS A 279 -6.45 17.87 -1.29
N ALA A 280 -5.46 17.88 -0.41
CA ALA A 280 -4.59 16.72 -0.18
C ALA A 280 -5.34 15.62 0.60
N GLU A 281 -6.63 15.48 0.36
CA GLU A 281 -7.49 14.46 0.96
C GLU A 281 -7.72 13.34 -0.03
N TYR A 282 -7.69 12.13 0.48
CA TYR A 282 -7.96 10.92 -0.27
C TYR A 282 -9.21 10.24 0.29
N LEU A 283 -10.11 9.84 -0.61
CA LEU A 283 -11.23 8.98 -0.25
C LEU A 283 -10.76 7.54 -0.32
N ILE A 284 -10.68 6.89 0.84
CA ILE A 284 -10.27 5.51 0.98
C ILE A 284 -11.51 4.63 1.09
N ARG A 285 -11.56 3.55 0.31
CA ARG A 285 -12.62 2.55 0.36
C ARG A 285 -12.02 1.16 0.43
N GLU A 286 -12.39 0.43 1.49
CA GLU A 286 -11.96 -0.94 1.72
C GLU A 286 -12.82 -1.95 0.93
N PHE A 287 -12.16 -2.95 0.37
CA PHE A 287 -12.79 -4.09 -0.29
C PHE A 287 -12.34 -5.39 0.41
N PRO A 288 -13.26 -6.20 0.91
CA PRO A 288 -12.90 -7.48 1.50
C PRO A 288 -12.45 -8.48 0.44
N VAL A 289 -11.59 -9.42 0.83
CA VAL A 289 -11.42 -10.64 0.04
C VAL A 289 -12.71 -11.44 0.13
N MET A 290 -13.27 -11.81 -1.01
CA MET A 290 -14.54 -12.53 -1.09
C MET A 290 -14.31 -14.01 -1.34
N LYS A 291 -15.20 -14.84 -0.78
CA LYS A 291 -15.30 -16.25 -1.20
C LYS A 291 -15.68 -16.27 -2.67
N GLY A 292 -14.86 -16.89 -3.50
CA GLY A 292 -15.12 -17.05 -4.95
C GLY A 292 -16.31 -17.94 -5.25
#